data_7a8ed5bc233dc2fb7ee546e081db17c8
#
_entry.id   7a8ed5bc233dc2fb7ee546e081db17c8
#
_cell.length_a   1.000
_cell.length_b   1.000
_cell.length_c   1.000
_cell.angle_alpha   90.00
_cell.angle_beta   90.00
_cell.angle_gamma   90.00
#
_symmetry.space_group_name_H-M   'P 1'
#
loop_
_entity.id
_entity.type
_entity.pdbx_description
1 polymer ?
#
loop_
_entity_poly.entity_id
_entity_poly.type
_entity_poly.pdbx_seq_one_letter_code
_entity_poly.pdbx_strand_id
1 'polypeptide(L)'
;TINAIPAVDKVVNELEGDERTGAKIVRKALEAPLRQIAKNAGLEGSVIIDNILKANKANYGFDAQKEEYVEDMIEAGIVDPTKVTRSALENAASVAAMVLTTESLVADLPEPPAPAAPNPDMGGMY
;
A
#
# COMPACT_ATOMS: atom_id res chain seq x y z
N THR A 1 5.81 2.87 -6.86
CA THR A 1 5.90 3.67 -5.63
C THR A 1 7.29 3.64 -5.01
N ILE A 2 7.92 2.46 -4.80
CA ILE A 2 9.25 2.35 -4.16
C ILE A 2 10.31 3.19 -4.86
N ASN A 3 10.34 3.23 -6.19
CA ASN A 3 11.30 4.03 -6.97
C ASN A 3 11.17 5.55 -6.77
N ALA A 4 10.09 6.03 -6.16
CA ALA A 4 9.90 7.43 -5.80
C ALA A 4 10.53 7.79 -4.44
N ILE A 5 10.90 6.82 -3.62
CA ILE A 5 11.46 7.04 -2.27
C ILE A 5 12.73 7.92 -2.31
N PRO A 6 13.71 7.70 -3.20
CA PRO A 6 14.89 8.55 -3.23
C PRO A 6 14.60 10.03 -3.52
N ALA A 7 13.55 10.31 -4.30
CA ALA A 7 13.11 11.70 -4.55
C ALA A 7 12.49 12.33 -3.30
N VAL A 8 11.71 11.56 -2.54
CA VAL A 8 11.12 12.02 -1.27
C VAL A 8 12.20 12.19 -0.21
N ASP A 9 13.22 11.33 -0.16
CA ASP A 9 14.34 11.47 0.78
C ASP A 9 15.11 12.78 0.57
N LYS A 10 15.24 13.27 -0.67
CA LYS A 10 15.81 14.60 -0.94
C LYS A 10 14.98 15.69 -0.29
N VAL A 11 13.66 15.67 -0.48
CA VAL A 11 12.73 16.63 0.12
C VAL A 11 12.80 16.58 1.65
N VAL A 12 12.84 15.38 2.24
CA VAL A 12 13.00 15.21 3.70
C VAL A 12 14.25 15.88 4.23
N ASN A 13 15.35 15.85 3.46
CA ASN A 13 16.62 16.46 3.87
C ASN A 13 16.64 17.99 3.73
N GLU A 14 15.80 18.54 2.86
CA GLU A 14 15.68 19.99 2.62
C GLU A 14 14.70 20.67 3.60
N LEU A 15 13.79 19.91 4.22
CA LEU A 15 12.76 20.41 5.12
C LEU A 15 13.17 20.31 6.60
N GLU A 16 12.55 21.14 7.43
CA GLU A 16 12.73 21.17 8.88
C GLU A 16 11.38 21.12 9.61
N GLY A 17 11.40 20.83 10.92
CA GLY A 17 10.23 20.86 11.77
C GLY A 17 9.09 19.92 11.33
N ASP A 18 7.88 20.44 11.35
CA ASP A 18 6.66 19.66 11.05
C ASP A 18 6.56 19.28 9.57
N GLU A 19 7.08 20.11 8.67
CA GLU A 19 7.10 19.80 7.23
C GLU A 19 7.99 18.58 6.96
N ARG A 20 9.14 18.50 7.61
CA ARG A 20 10.02 17.32 7.55
C ARG A 20 9.33 16.07 8.09
N THR A 21 8.58 16.22 9.18
CA THR A 21 7.79 15.11 9.76
C THR A 21 6.73 14.62 8.79
N GLY A 22 6.00 15.53 8.14
CA GLY A 22 5.03 15.21 7.10
C GLY A 22 5.66 14.46 5.91
N ALA A 23 6.81 14.94 5.43
CA ALA A 23 7.53 14.28 4.34
C ALA A 23 8.01 12.86 4.72
N LYS A 24 8.45 12.64 5.96
CA LYS A 24 8.79 11.30 6.48
C LYS A 24 7.59 10.36 6.53
N ILE A 25 6.40 10.87 6.87
CA ILE A 25 5.15 10.10 6.83
C ILE A 25 4.84 9.65 5.41
N VAL A 26 4.91 10.56 4.43
CA VAL A 26 4.71 10.23 3.02
C VAL A 26 5.73 9.18 2.55
N ARG A 27 7.00 9.36 2.88
CA ARG A 27 8.05 8.38 2.56
C ARG A 27 7.69 6.98 3.05
N LYS A 28 7.26 6.87 4.29
CA LYS A 28 6.86 5.59 4.89
C LYS A 28 5.60 5.02 4.21
N ALA A 29 4.65 5.86 3.84
CA ALA A 29 3.44 5.45 3.14
C ALA A 29 3.72 4.84 1.76
N LEU A 30 4.79 5.28 1.07
CA LEU A 30 5.18 4.72 -0.23
C LEU A 30 5.63 3.25 -0.16
N GLU A 31 6.01 2.76 1.01
CA GLU A 31 6.36 1.35 1.24
C GLU A 31 5.13 0.46 1.42
N ALA A 32 3.98 1.03 1.82
CA ALA A 32 2.80 0.28 2.22
C ALA A 32 2.26 -0.68 1.13
N PRO A 33 2.17 -0.30 -0.16
CA PRO A 33 1.69 -1.20 -1.20
C PRO A 33 2.55 -2.47 -1.33
N LEU A 34 3.87 -2.33 -1.35
CA LEU A 34 4.77 -3.49 -1.46
C LEU A 34 4.75 -4.34 -0.19
N ARG A 35 4.69 -3.71 0.99
CA ARG A 35 4.54 -4.44 2.26
C ARG A 35 3.26 -5.28 2.28
N GLN A 36 2.16 -4.72 1.75
CA GLN A 36 0.90 -5.46 1.69
C GLN A 36 0.96 -6.62 0.70
N ILE A 37 1.57 -6.44 -0.47
CA ILE A 37 1.78 -7.51 -1.44
C ILE A 37 2.62 -8.63 -0.83
N ALA A 38 3.75 -8.30 -0.20
CA ALA A 38 4.61 -9.28 0.48
C ALA A 38 3.85 -10.03 1.59
N LYS A 39 3.11 -9.31 2.43
CA LYS A 39 2.28 -9.89 3.49
C LYS A 39 1.24 -10.87 2.94
N ASN A 40 0.58 -10.52 1.83
CA ASN A 40 -0.41 -11.38 1.18
C ASN A 40 0.22 -12.68 0.65
N ALA A 41 1.51 -12.65 0.30
CA ALA A 41 2.30 -13.81 -0.08
C ALA A 41 2.95 -14.54 1.11
N GLY A 42 2.69 -14.10 2.35
CA GLY A 42 3.30 -14.69 3.55
C GLY A 42 4.76 -14.27 3.78
N LEU A 43 5.23 -13.22 3.12
CA LEU A 43 6.63 -12.78 3.12
C LEU A 43 6.84 -11.52 3.98
N GLU A 44 8.10 -11.31 4.41
CA GLU A 44 8.52 -10.12 5.16
C GLU A 44 8.90 -8.97 4.22
N GLY A 45 8.02 -7.97 4.11
CA GLY A 45 8.18 -6.86 3.18
C GLY A 45 9.38 -5.96 3.47
N SER A 46 9.86 -5.88 4.70
CA SER A 46 10.99 -5.00 5.09
C SER A 46 12.27 -5.40 4.37
N VAL A 47 12.56 -6.70 4.32
CA VAL A 47 13.75 -7.26 3.66
C VAL A 47 13.68 -7.04 2.15
N ILE A 48 12.50 -7.25 1.57
CA ILE A 48 12.29 -7.07 0.12
C ILE A 48 12.52 -5.61 -0.27
N ILE A 49 11.95 -4.66 0.50
CA ILE A 49 12.12 -3.22 0.25
C ILE A 49 13.59 -2.82 0.37
N ASP A 50 14.27 -3.26 1.42
CA ASP A 50 15.69 -2.94 1.63
C ASP A 50 16.56 -3.42 0.46
N ASN A 51 16.33 -4.65 -0.01
CA ASN A 51 17.05 -5.20 -1.15
C ASN A 51 16.78 -4.42 -2.46
N ILE A 52 15.53 -4.02 -2.71
CA ILE A 52 15.18 -3.22 -3.89
C ILE A 52 15.87 -1.85 -3.84
N LEU A 53 15.84 -1.18 -2.69
CA LEU A 53 16.48 0.12 -2.52
C LEU A 53 18.00 0.05 -2.64
N LYS A 54 18.62 -1.00 -2.10
CA LYS A 54 20.08 -1.23 -2.22
C LYS A 54 20.52 -1.54 -3.65
N ALA A 55 19.70 -2.24 -4.42
CA ALA A 55 20.00 -2.53 -5.82
C ALA A 55 20.11 -1.26 -6.67
N ASN A 56 19.40 -0.18 -6.28
CA ASN A 56 19.42 1.13 -6.95
C ASN A 56 19.22 1.07 -8.48
N LYS A 57 18.40 0.13 -8.95
CA LYS A 57 18.06 -0.07 -10.36
C LYS A 57 16.60 0.33 -10.59
N ALA A 58 16.32 1.11 -11.64
CA ALA A 58 15.00 1.70 -11.88
C ALA A 58 13.88 0.67 -12.06
N ASN A 59 14.16 -0.44 -12.74
CA ASN A 59 13.17 -1.47 -13.08
C ASN A 59 13.28 -2.72 -12.22
N TYR A 60 14.20 -2.74 -11.27
CA TYR A 60 14.40 -3.87 -10.36
C TYR A 60 13.25 -3.99 -9.38
N GLY A 61 12.78 -5.20 -9.17
CA GLY A 61 11.65 -5.46 -8.29
C GLY A 61 11.61 -6.89 -7.76
N PHE A 62 10.49 -7.23 -7.16
CA PHE A 62 10.24 -8.54 -6.58
C PHE A 62 8.93 -9.11 -7.10
N ASP A 63 8.96 -10.32 -7.66
CA ASP A 63 7.78 -11.10 -8.05
C ASP A 63 7.32 -11.93 -6.86
N ALA A 64 6.22 -11.51 -6.23
CA ALA A 64 5.67 -12.19 -5.05
C ALA A 64 5.01 -13.54 -5.38
N GLN A 65 4.67 -13.80 -6.64
CA GLN A 65 4.10 -15.07 -7.06
C GLN A 65 5.18 -16.15 -7.20
N LYS A 66 6.34 -15.76 -7.73
CA LYS A 66 7.49 -16.67 -7.90
C LYS A 66 8.47 -16.61 -6.73
N GLU A 67 8.31 -15.65 -5.83
CA GLU A 67 9.20 -15.38 -4.70
C GLU A 67 10.64 -15.09 -5.12
N GLU A 68 10.82 -14.41 -6.26
CA GLU A 68 12.14 -14.10 -6.83
C GLU A 68 12.32 -12.60 -7.15
N TYR A 69 13.58 -12.15 -7.14
CA TYR A 69 13.91 -10.81 -7.61
C TYR A 69 14.02 -10.79 -9.13
N VAL A 70 13.47 -9.73 -9.73
CA VAL A 70 13.41 -9.54 -11.17
C VAL A 70 14.25 -8.32 -11.56
N GLU A 71 15.19 -8.51 -12.48
CA GLU A 71 16.09 -7.45 -12.94
C GLU A 71 15.36 -6.34 -13.70
N ASP A 72 14.38 -6.69 -14.50
CA ASP A 72 13.52 -5.74 -15.20
C ASP A 72 12.05 -6.17 -15.14
N MET A 73 11.28 -5.48 -14.28
CA MET A 73 9.85 -5.72 -14.09
C MET A 73 9.03 -5.38 -15.34
N ILE A 74 9.51 -4.47 -16.19
CA ILE A 74 8.84 -4.07 -17.43
C ILE A 74 8.96 -5.19 -18.47
N GLU A 75 10.15 -5.75 -18.64
CA GLU A 75 10.37 -6.90 -19.53
C GLU A 75 9.61 -8.14 -19.06
N ALA A 76 9.52 -8.33 -17.76
CA ALA A 76 8.74 -9.40 -17.15
C ALA A 76 7.20 -9.20 -17.26
N GLY A 77 6.74 -8.04 -17.72
CA GLY A 77 5.32 -7.72 -17.82
C GLY A 77 4.63 -7.43 -16.49
N ILE A 78 5.40 -7.22 -15.41
CA ILE A 78 4.88 -6.97 -14.06
C ILE A 78 4.89 -5.47 -13.79
N VAL A 79 3.93 -4.75 -14.38
CA VAL A 79 3.88 -3.29 -14.30
C VAL A 79 2.45 -2.79 -14.17
N ASP A 80 2.30 -1.69 -13.43
CA ASP A 80 1.07 -0.91 -13.41
C ASP A 80 1.19 0.33 -14.31
N PRO A 81 0.12 0.74 -15.00
CA PRO A 81 0.11 2.00 -15.73
C PRO A 81 0.44 3.18 -14.79
N THR A 82 1.38 4.02 -15.19
CA THR A 82 1.82 5.17 -14.37
C THR A 82 0.66 6.09 -14.00
N LYS A 83 -0.29 6.29 -14.91
CA LYS A 83 -1.49 7.10 -14.66
C LYS A 83 -2.32 6.57 -13.48
N VAL A 84 -2.49 5.25 -13.39
CA VAL A 84 -3.25 4.60 -12.30
C VAL A 84 -2.55 4.81 -10.97
N THR A 85 -1.24 4.52 -10.90
CA THR A 85 -0.44 4.66 -9.68
C THR A 85 -0.38 6.12 -9.21
N ARG A 86 -0.23 7.06 -10.14
CA ARG A 86 -0.20 8.49 -9.85
C ARG A 86 -1.55 8.97 -9.32
N SER A 87 -2.66 8.63 -10.00
CA SER A 87 -4.00 9.04 -9.57
C SER A 87 -4.36 8.46 -8.20
N ALA A 88 -3.97 7.23 -7.93
CA ALA A 88 -4.18 6.61 -6.61
C ALA A 88 -3.47 7.41 -5.51
N LEU A 89 -2.21 7.81 -5.73
CA LEU A 89 -1.45 8.59 -4.76
C LEU A 89 -2.02 10.00 -4.57
N GLU A 90 -2.39 10.68 -5.66
CA GLU A 90 -3.00 12.02 -5.61
C GLU A 90 -4.34 12.00 -4.85
N ASN A 91 -5.20 11.03 -5.12
CA ASN A 91 -6.48 10.88 -4.43
C ASN A 91 -6.28 10.53 -2.93
N ALA A 92 -5.36 9.63 -2.63
CA ALA A 92 -5.05 9.28 -1.24
C ALA A 92 -4.53 10.50 -0.45
N ALA A 93 -3.65 11.30 -1.04
CA ALA A 93 -3.14 12.52 -0.42
C ALA A 93 -4.25 13.55 -0.18
N SER A 94 -5.18 13.71 -1.13
CA SER A 94 -6.32 14.61 -1.01
C SER A 94 -7.23 14.21 0.15
N VAL A 95 -7.58 12.92 0.27
CA VAL A 95 -8.40 12.42 1.39
C VAL A 95 -7.67 12.56 2.72
N ALA A 96 -6.39 12.23 2.79
CA ALA A 96 -5.59 12.39 4.00
C ALA A 96 -5.54 13.85 4.47
N ALA A 97 -5.39 14.80 3.54
CA ALA A 97 -5.40 16.22 3.84
C ALA A 97 -6.75 16.67 4.41
N MET A 98 -7.86 16.17 3.88
CA MET A 98 -9.20 16.46 4.44
C MET A 98 -9.34 15.92 5.86
N VAL A 99 -8.91 14.69 6.14
CA VAL A 99 -8.95 14.11 7.49
C VAL A 99 -8.11 14.92 8.47
N LEU A 100 -6.92 15.37 8.08
CA LEU A 100 -6.04 16.18 8.91
C LEU A 100 -6.61 17.57 9.26
N THR A 101 -7.49 18.11 8.41
CA THR A 101 -8.11 19.44 8.60
C THR A 101 -9.48 19.37 9.28
N THR A 102 -10.01 18.17 9.58
CA THR A 102 -11.30 17.97 10.25
C THR A 102 -11.11 17.69 11.75
N GLU A 103 -12.06 18.17 12.58
CA GLU A 103 -12.06 17.92 14.03
C GLU A 103 -12.84 16.67 14.40
N SER A 104 -13.78 16.24 13.55
CA SER A 104 -14.64 15.09 13.81
C SER A 104 -14.96 14.32 12.53
N LEU A 105 -15.21 13.02 12.68
CA LEU A 105 -15.65 12.12 11.64
C LEU A 105 -16.99 11.51 12.02
N VAL A 106 -17.96 11.52 11.10
CA VAL A 106 -19.23 10.82 11.25
C VAL A 106 -19.23 9.60 10.33
N ALA A 107 -19.48 8.43 10.90
CA ALA A 107 -19.52 7.18 10.15
C ALA A 107 -20.68 6.32 10.65
N ASP A 108 -21.19 5.46 9.78
CA ASP A 108 -22.22 4.50 10.15
C ASP A 108 -21.67 3.45 11.10
N LEU A 109 -22.48 3.05 12.07
CA LEU A 109 -22.15 1.91 12.94
C LEU A 109 -22.26 0.62 12.12
N PRO A 110 -21.34 -0.34 12.31
CA PRO A 110 -21.45 -1.65 11.69
C PRO A 110 -22.78 -2.30 12.07
N GLU A 111 -23.57 -2.71 11.09
CA GLU A 111 -24.79 -3.48 11.36
C GLU A 111 -24.41 -4.85 11.96
N PRO A 112 -25.12 -5.29 13.02
CA PRO A 112 -24.92 -6.64 13.51
C PRO A 112 -25.21 -7.65 12.40
N PRO A 113 -24.46 -8.78 12.33
CA PRO A 113 -24.71 -9.79 11.32
C PRO A 113 -26.17 -10.25 11.40
N ALA A 114 -26.84 -10.28 10.24
CA ALA A 114 -28.21 -10.74 10.15
C ALA A 114 -28.36 -12.14 10.78
N PRO A 115 -29.42 -12.40 11.55
CA PRO A 115 -29.66 -13.74 12.11
C PRO A 115 -29.62 -14.77 10.98
N ALA A 116 -28.87 -15.84 11.17
CA ALA A 116 -28.82 -16.94 10.22
C ALA A 116 -30.26 -17.43 9.94
N ALA A 117 -30.64 -17.47 8.66
CA ALA A 117 -31.92 -18.00 8.27
C ALA A 117 -32.06 -19.43 8.80
N PRO A 118 -33.22 -19.82 9.37
CA PRO A 118 -33.41 -21.19 9.86
C PRO A 118 -33.23 -22.17 8.69
N ASN A 119 -32.39 -23.16 8.89
CA ASN A 119 -32.11 -24.21 7.92
C ASN A 119 -33.42 -24.96 7.63
N PRO A 120 -33.87 -25.01 6.36
CA PRO A 120 -35.13 -25.69 6.03
C PRO A 120 -35.04 -27.23 6.08
N ASP A 121 -33.95 -27.82 6.54
CA ASP A 121 -33.63 -29.24 6.38
C ASP A 121 -33.80 -30.09 7.66
N MET A 122 -34.61 -29.62 8.61
CA MET A 122 -34.99 -30.44 9.79
C MET A 122 -36.50 -30.71 9.89
N GLY A 123 -37.12 -30.99 8.78
CA GLY A 123 -38.55 -31.30 8.73
C GLY A 123 -38.91 -32.51 7.83
N GLY A 124 -38.26 -33.63 8.03
CA GLY A 124 -38.52 -34.82 7.22
C GLY A 124 -38.15 -36.14 7.89
N MET A 125 -38.73 -36.39 9.06
CA MET A 125 -38.72 -37.73 9.63
C MET A 125 -39.90 -37.89 10.61
N TYR A 126 -41.04 -38.13 10.06
CA TYR A 126 -42.11 -38.97 10.67
C TYR A 126 -42.91 -39.63 9.57
#